data_46fcac5c30dbcbd49a88533014b61e46
#
_entry.id   46fcac5c30dbcbd49a88533014b61e46
#
_cell.length_a   1.000
_cell.length_b   1.000
_cell.length_c   1.000
_cell.angle_alpha   90.00
_cell.angle_beta   90.00
_cell.angle_gamma   90.00
#
_symmetry.space_group_name_H-M   'P 1'
#
loop_
_entity.id
_entity.type
_entity.pdbx_description
1 polymer ?
#
loop_
_entity_poly.entity_id
_entity_poly.type
_entity_poly.pdbx_seq_one_letter_code
_entity_poly.pdbx_strand_id
1 'polypeptide(L)'
;MNTLKKTALLSVLALYIPVSQAAAKEYSLDPQHTSVVISWNHFGFSNPTAYISDVSGKLAFDKENPEKSSVNVTLPVKTIDAHVKALTDEFLGKEYFDVKTFPNATFQSTKVESKGDN
;
A
#
# COMPACT_ATOMS: atom_id res chain seq x y z
N MET A 1 -72.83 -12.76 29.08
CA MET A 1 -71.60 -13.57 29.19
C MET A 1 -70.58 -13.03 28.18
N ASN A 2 -69.66 -12.15 28.62
CA ASN A 2 -68.66 -11.52 27.73
C ASN A 2 -67.32 -12.17 27.95
N THR A 3 -66.88 -12.94 26.96
CA THR A 3 -65.54 -13.52 26.94
C THR A 3 -64.51 -12.53 26.43
N LEU A 4 -63.72 -11.99 27.36
CA LEU A 4 -62.58 -11.10 27.01
C LEU A 4 -61.43 -11.96 26.43
N LYS A 5 -61.18 -11.79 25.13
CA LYS A 5 -59.98 -12.38 24.47
C LYS A 5 -58.78 -11.50 24.82
N LYS A 6 -57.88 -12.01 25.65
CA LYS A 6 -56.57 -11.38 25.93
C LYS A 6 -55.63 -11.68 24.77
N THR A 7 -55.35 -10.69 23.94
CA THR A 7 -54.34 -10.77 22.91
C THR A 7 -52.98 -10.41 23.57
N ALA A 8 -52.10 -11.37 23.72
CA ALA A 8 -50.74 -11.17 24.19
C ALA A 8 -49.86 -10.63 23.01
N LEU A 9 -49.43 -9.38 23.13
CA LEU A 9 -48.53 -8.75 22.17
C LEU A 9 -47.10 -9.16 22.55
N LEU A 10 -46.49 -10.12 21.81
CA LEU A 10 -45.10 -10.46 21.96
C LEU A 10 -44.23 -9.36 21.30
N SER A 11 -43.65 -8.49 22.10
CA SER A 11 -42.63 -7.54 21.64
C SER A 11 -41.29 -8.27 21.43
N VAL A 12 -40.92 -8.53 20.18
CA VAL A 12 -39.58 -9.01 19.83
C VAL A 12 -38.63 -7.82 19.90
N LEU A 13 -37.89 -7.73 20.98
CA LEU A 13 -36.78 -6.76 21.14
C LEU A 13 -35.58 -7.27 20.33
N ALA A 14 -35.42 -6.77 19.10
CA ALA A 14 -34.24 -7.06 18.29
C ALA A 14 -33.02 -6.38 18.92
N LEU A 15 -32.13 -7.16 19.55
CA LEU A 15 -30.82 -6.69 20.00
C LEU A 15 -29.98 -6.33 18.77
N TYR A 16 -29.89 -5.06 18.45
CA TYR A 16 -28.88 -4.54 17.55
C TYR A 16 -27.51 -4.61 18.26
N ILE A 17 -26.73 -5.64 17.97
CA ILE A 17 -25.32 -5.71 18.37
C ILE A 17 -24.57 -4.90 17.32
N PRO A 18 -23.95 -3.76 17.68
CA PRO A 18 -23.07 -3.06 16.74
C PRO A 18 -21.89 -3.97 16.44
N VAL A 19 -21.80 -4.49 15.23
CA VAL A 19 -20.61 -5.14 14.72
C VAL A 19 -19.56 -4.04 14.58
N SER A 20 -18.66 -3.93 15.55
CA SER A 20 -17.49 -3.08 15.44
C SER A 20 -16.61 -3.65 14.32
N GLN A 21 -16.67 -3.07 13.13
CA GLN A 21 -15.70 -3.36 12.09
C GLN A 21 -14.36 -2.79 12.57
N ALA A 22 -13.38 -3.69 12.77
CA ALA A 22 -12.03 -3.27 13.04
C ALA A 22 -11.56 -2.40 11.85
N ALA A 23 -11.27 -1.13 12.13
CA ALA A 23 -10.74 -0.22 11.11
C ALA A 23 -9.32 -0.63 10.75
N ALA A 24 -8.94 -0.40 9.48
CA ALA A 24 -7.57 -0.63 9.03
C ALA A 24 -6.58 0.11 9.93
N LYS A 25 -5.53 -0.57 10.37
CA LYS A 25 -4.48 0.02 11.20
C LYS A 25 -3.46 0.74 10.31
N GLU A 26 -3.16 1.98 10.65
CA GLU A 26 -2.16 2.77 9.91
C GLU A 26 -0.74 2.50 10.43
N TYR A 27 0.19 2.31 9.50
CA TYR A 27 1.62 2.16 9.70
C TYR A 27 2.37 3.19 8.85
N SER A 28 3.49 3.69 9.37
CA SER A 28 4.45 4.48 8.58
C SER A 28 5.59 3.57 8.16
N LEU A 29 6.00 3.69 6.90
CA LEU A 29 7.24 3.05 6.43
C LEU A 29 8.43 3.75 7.09
N ASP A 30 9.43 2.96 7.50
CA ASP A 30 10.68 3.48 8.02
C ASP A 30 11.65 3.76 6.86
N PRO A 31 11.98 5.03 6.55
CA PRO A 31 12.84 5.36 5.43
C PRO A 31 14.26 4.79 5.55
N GLN A 32 14.75 4.56 6.77
CA GLN A 32 16.11 4.02 6.98
C GLN A 32 16.21 2.53 6.65
N HIS A 33 15.08 1.82 6.66
CA HIS A 33 15.01 0.38 6.43
C HIS A 33 14.12 0.01 5.23
N THR A 34 13.70 0.99 4.43
CA THR A 34 12.85 0.76 3.26
C THR A 34 13.55 1.22 1.99
N SER A 35 13.68 0.33 1.04
CA SER A 35 14.22 0.64 -0.29
C SER A 35 13.40 -0.04 -1.37
N VAL A 36 13.52 0.46 -2.59
CA VAL A 36 12.98 -0.16 -3.80
C VAL A 36 14.11 -0.62 -4.67
N VAL A 37 14.06 -1.87 -5.11
CA VAL A 37 15.00 -2.44 -6.07
C VAL A 37 14.35 -2.43 -7.45
N ILE A 38 15.06 -1.86 -8.42
CA ILE A 38 14.71 -1.87 -9.83
C ILE A 38 15.64 -2.89 -10.51
N SER A 39 15.08 -3.72 -11.38
CA SER A 39 15.87 -4.64 -12.21
C SER A 39 15.36 -4.57 -13.65
N TRP A 40 16.28 -4.70 -14.62
CA TRP A 40 15.93 -4.70 -16.03
C TRP A 40 16.74 -5.76 -16.78
N ASN A 41 16.20 -6.22 -17.90
CA ASN A 41 16.93 -7.12 -18.77
C ASN A 41 17.88 -6.30 -19.67
N HIS A 42 19.18 -6.61 -19.62
CA HIS A 42 20.20 -5.98 -20.43
C HIS A 42 20.55 -6.89 -21.63
N PHE A 43 19.84 -6.70 -22.73
CA PHE A 43 20.03 -7.40 -24.02
C PHE A 43 20.00 -8.93 -23.92
N GLY A 44 19.35 -9.51 -22.93
CA GLY A 44 19.30 -10.95 -22.69
C GLY A 44 20.54 -11.53 -22.00
N PHE A 45 21.58 -10.73 -21.72
CA PHE A 45 22.83 -11.19 -21.12
C PHE A 45 22.86 -11.13 -19.59
N SER A 46 22.16 -10.15 -19.01
CA SER A 46 22.14 -9.95 -17.57
C SER A 46 20.88 -9.20 -17.11
N ASN A 47 20.66 -9.21 -15.80
CA ASN A 47 19.61 -8.41 -15.15
C ASN A 47 20.26 -7.50 -14.12
N PRO A 48 20.79 -6.33 -14.52
CA PRO A 48 21.32 -5.35 -13.59
C PRO A 48 20.26 -4.84 -12.64
N THR A 49 20.69 -4.25 -11.52
CA THR A 49 19.82 -3.67 -10.50
C THR A 49 20.24 -2.25 -10.17
N ALA A 50 19.27 -1.46 -9.73
CA ALA A 50 19.49 -0.19 -9.06
C ALA A 50 18.63 -0.11 -7.82
N TYR A 51 19.02 0.71 -6.84
CA TYR A 51 18.31 0.91 -5.59
C TYR A 51 17.84 2.36 -5.48
N ILE A 52 16.64 2.56 -4.94
CA ILE A 52 16.17 3.86 -4.45
C ILE A 52 15.98 3.70 -2.95
N SER A 53 16.71 4.51 -2.17
CA SER A 53 16.68 4.51 -0.71
C SER A 53 15.74 5.59 -0.16
N ASP A 54 15.66 5.70 1.16
CA ASP A 54 14.87 6.70 1.88
C ASP A 54 13.38 6.69 1.49
N VAL A 55 12.87 5.53 1.14
CA VAL A 55 11.47 5.35 0.73
C VAL A 55 10.56 5.57 1.94
N SER A 56 9.63 6.50 1.82
CA SER A 56 8.66 6.81 2.87
C SER A 56 7.22 6.55 2.41
N GLY A 57 6.30 6.46 3.35
CA GLY A 57 4.90 6.25 3.00
C GLY A 57 4.04 5.79 4.16
N LYS A 58 2.79 5.50 3.82
CA LYS A 58 1.76 5.02 4.74
C LYS A 58 1.14 3.74 4.22
N LEU A 59 0.95 2.79 5.11
CA LEU A 59 0.21 1.56 4.89
C LEU A 59 -1.00 1.55 5.83
N ALA A 60 -2.20 1.56 5.31
CA ALA A 60 -3.40 1.21 6.05
C ALA A 60 -3.65 -0.30 5.85
N PHE A 61 -3.48 -1.10 6.89
CA PHE A 61 -3.59 -2.55 6.82
C PHE A 61 -4.81 -3.06 7.58
N ASP A 62 -5.71 -3.71 6.87
CA ASP A 62 -6.86 -4.43 7.43
C ASP A 62 -6.58 -5.93 7.38
N LYS A 63 -6.28 -6.51 8.54
CA LYS A 63 -5.95 -7.93 8.66
C LYS A 63 -7.14 -8.84 8.36
N GLU A 64 -8.33 -8.41 8.73
CA GLU A 64 -9.56 -9.19 8.57
C GLU A 64 -10.10 -9.11 7.12
N ASN A 65 -9.83 -7.98 6.44
CA ASN A 65 -10.27 -7.73 5.07
C ASN A 65 -9.11 -7.12 4.26
N PRO A 66 -8.13 -7.91 3.81
CA PRO A 66 -6.92 -7.41 3.13
C PRO A 66 -7.22 -6.52 1.92
N GLU A 67 -8.33 -6.74 1.22
CA GLU A 67 -8.75 -5.93 0.07
C GLU A 67 -9.12 -4.47 0.45
N LYS A 68 -9.36 -4.20 1.74
CA LYS A 68 -9.59 -2.84 2.26
C LYS A 68 -8.29 -2.12 2.64
N SER A 69 -7.17 -2.80 2.51
CA SER A 69 -5.85 -2.21 2.75
C SER A 69 -5.47 -1.24 1.63
N SER A 70 -4.59 -0.30 1.94
CA SER A 70 -4.05 0.63 0.95
C SER A 70 -2.63 1.01 1.30
N VAL A 71 -1.84 1.37 0.30
CA VAL A 71 -0.47 1.87 0.47
C VAL A 71 -0.22 3.09 -0.40
N ASN A 72 0.46 4.09 0.18
CA ASN A 72 0.97 5.26 -0.50
C ASN A 72 2.45 5.36 -0.22
N VAL A 73 3.27 5.50 -1.26
CA VAL A 73 4.73 5.50 -1.15
C VAL A 73 5.30 6.69 -1.92
N THR A 74 6.32 7.30 -1.35
CA THR A 74 7.14 8.33 -1.99
C THR A 74 8.58 7.84 -2.07
N LEU A 75 9.14 7.88 -3.27
CA LEU A 75 10.48 7.45 -3.60
C LEU A 75 11.30 8.68 -4.00
N PRO A 76 12.28 9.13 -3.20
CA PRO A 76 13.14 10.24 -3.56
C PRO A 76 14.14 9.78 -4.65
N VAL A 77 13.86 10.12 -5.90
CA VAL A 77 14.61 9.61 -7.07
C VAL A 77 16.08 9.98 -7.04
N LYS A 78 16.44 11.07 -6.36
CA LYS A 78 17.85 11.50 -6.18
C LYS A 78 18.74 10.45 -5.45
N THR A 79 18.11 9.50 -4.74
CA THR A 79 18.81 8.44 -4.01
C THR A 79 19.11 7.21 -4.85
N ILE A 80 18.77 7.23 -6.14
CA ILE A 80 19.04 6.09 -7.01
C ILE A 80 20.53 5.80 -7.07
N ASP A 81 20.87 4.51 -6.95
CA ASP A 81 22.21 3.98 -7.09
C ASP A 81 22.19 2.74 -8.00
N ALA A 82 22.83 2.84 -9.14
CA ALA A 82 22.96 1.76 -10.12
C ALA A 82 24.31 1.02 -10.00
N HIS A 83 25.05 1.20 -8.89
CA HIS A 83 26.38 0.61 -8.57
C HIS A 83 27.50 1.08 -9.49
N VAL A 84 27.20 1.70 -10.62
CA VAL A 84 28.16 2.28 -11.55
C VAL A 84 27.86 3.77 -11.65
N LYS A 85 28.83 4.61 -11.27
CA LYS A 85 28.63 6.06 -11.21
C LYS A 85 28.09 6.65 -12.53
N ALA A 86 28.69 6.27 -13.66
CA ALA A 86 28.26 6.76 -14.96
C ALA A 86 26.80 6.44 -15.25
N LEU A 87 26.34 5.21 -14.91
CA LEU A 87 24.96 4.79 -15.10
C LEU A 87 24.02 5.48 -14.11
N THR A 88 24.45 5.69 -12.86
CA THR A 88 23.69 6.45 -11.87
C THR A 88 23.48 7.90 -12.34
N ASP A 89 24.53 8.56 -12.83
CA ASP A 89 24.46 9.92 -13.36
C ASP A 89 23.52 10.00 -14.57
N GLU A 90 23.54 9.00 -15.43
CA GLU A 90 22.65 8.90 -16.59
C GLU A 90 21.19 8.74 -16.16
N PHE A 91 20.91 7.87 -15.19
CA PHE A 91 19.54 7.70 -14.65
C PHE A 91 19.00 8.98 -14.02
N LEU A 92 19.84 9.75 -13.34
CA LEU A 92 19.44 11.04 -12.75
C LEU A 92 19.23 12.14 -13.79
N GLY A 93 19.74 11.92 -15.00
CA GLY A 93 19.70 12.87 -16.12
C GLY A 93 18.32 12.97 -16.76
N LYS A 94 18.24 13.95 -17.69
CA LYS A 94 17.02 14.34 -18.37
C LYS A 94 16.43 13.23 -19.27
N GLU A 95 17.27 12.35 -19.78
CA GLU A 95 16.85 11.26 -20.69
C GLU A 95 16.13 10.12 -19.96
N TYR A 96 16.26 10.05 -18.63
CA TYR A 96 15.62 9.02 -17.81
C TYR A 96 14.69 9.65 -16.75
N PHE A 97 15.17 9.81 -15.53
CA PHE A 97 14.30 10.25 -14.42
C PHE A 97 14.17 11.78 -14.30
N ASP A 98 15.06 12.54 -14.94
CA ASP A 98 15.07 14.00 -14.86
C ASP A 98 14.84 14.52 -13.43
N VAL A 99 15.69 14.10 -12.52
CA VAL A 99 15.54 14.33 -11.07
C VAL A 99 15.40 15.81 -10.70
N LYS A 100 15.88 16.73 -11.54
CA LYS A 100 15.74 18.18 -11.33
C LYS A 100 14.30 18.64 -11.52
N THR A 101 13.59 18.03 -12.47
CA THR A 101 12.18 18.33 -12.75
C THR A 101 11.26 17.45 -11.90
N PHE A 102 11.61 16.17 -11.72
CA PHE A 102 10.81 15.17 -11.02
C PHE A 102 11.59 14.56 -9.85
N PRO A 103 11.73 15.27 -8.71
CA PRO A 103 12.57 14.82 -7.60
C PRO A 103 12.03 13.57 -6.87
N ASN A 104 10.74 13.29 -6.99
CA ASN A 104 10.10 12.15 -6.35
C ASN A 104 9.26 11.36 -7.36
N ALA A 105 9.29 10.05 -7.23
CA ALA A 105 8.27 9.17 -7.78
C ALA A 105 7.29 8.80 -6.66
N THR A 106 6.02 8.57 -7.01
CA THR A 106 4.99 8.17 -6.04
C THR A 106 4.26 6.94 -6.53
N PHE A 107 3.86 6.11 -5.58
CA PHE A 107 2.99 4.98 -5.83
C PHE A 107 1.79 5.06 -4.89
N GLN A 108 0.60 4.87 -5.43
CA GLN A 108 -0.64 4.74 -4.67
C GLN A 108 -1.38 3.50 -5.14
N SER A 109 -1.70 2.61 -4.21
CA SER A 109 -2.52 1.44 -4.53
C SER A 109 -3.93 1.87 -4.97
N THR A 110 -4.40 1.31 -6.07
CA THR A 110 -5.78 1.50 -6.55
C THR A 110 -6.67 0.30 -6.20
N LYS A 111 -6.05 -0.86 -5.96
CA LYS A 111 -6.72 -2.11 -5.59
C LYS A 111 -5.74 -3.00 -4.86
N VAL A 112 -6.24 -3.75 -3.90
CA VAL A 112 -5.53 -4.84 -3.22
C VAL A 112 -6.32 -6.13 -3.45
N GLU A 113 -5.64 -7.20 -3.80
CA GLU A 113 -6.23 -8.53 -3.98
C GLU A 113 -5.51 -9.52 -3.09
N SER A 114 -6.26 -10.26 -2.28
CA SER A 114 -5.72 -11.41 -1.55
C SER A 114 -5.66 -12.62 -2.47
N LYS A 115 -4.51 -13.30 -2.50
CA LYS A 115 -4.30 -14.54 -3.26
C LYS A 115 -4.21 -15.79 -2.37
N GLY A 116 -4.74 -15.72 -1.16
CA GLY A 116 -4.68 -16.79 -0.17
C GLY A 116 -3.38 -16.78 0.66
N ASP A 117 -3.18 -17.84 1.42
CA ASP A 117 -2.06 -18.00 2.37
C ASP A 117 -0.79 -18.51 1.65
N ASN A 118 -0.17 -17.71 0.80
CA ASN A 118 1.13 -18.03 0.22
C ASN A 118 2.23 -17.19 0.83
#